data_aa0965a22e3471659b427e1e356a57e7
#
_entry.id   aa0965a22e3471659b427e1e356a57e7
#
_cell.length_a   1.000
_cell.length_b   1.000
_cell.length_c   1.000
_cell.angle_alpha   90.00
_cell.angle_beta   90.00
_cell.angle_gamma   90.00
#
_symmetry.space_group_name_H-M   'P 1'
#
loop_
_entity.id
_entity.type
_entity.pdbx_description
1 polymer ?
#
loop_
_entity_poly.entity_id
_entity_poly.type
_entity_poly.pdbx_seq_one_letter_code
_entity_poly.pdbx_strand_id
1 'polypeptide(L)'
;MRGIIKVVNFWVVMDSGFSVRPRHLIAEVEGSIIYGLGHVLREEITIKGGHVQQSNFTDYEPLRIAETPQIKVEVISSENPPIGGGEGPGPVAAASVGNAFLAMTGVRLRDLPMSPNRVKAALQGRS
;
A
#
# COMPACT_ATOMS: atom_id res chain seq x y z
N MET A 1 -6.34 20.44 9.93
CA MET A 1 -5.73 19.43 9.05
C MET A 1 -6.63 18.20 8.98
N ARG A 2 -6.95 17.66 7.79
CA ARG A 2 -7.91 16.53 7.65
C ARG A 2 -7.32 15.18 8.02
N GLY A 3 -5.98 15.05 8.09
CA GLY A 3 -5.28 13.79 8.39
C GLY A 3 -5.34 12.73 7.28
N ILE A 4 -5.75 13.11 6.07
CA ILE A 4 -5.88 12.19 4.95
C ILE A 4 -4.55 12.14 4.21
N ILE A 5 -3.99 10.94 4.05
CA ILE A 5 -2.87 10.67 3.16
C ILE A 5 -3.45 10.36 1.77
N LYS A 6 -2.98 11.08 0.76
CA LYS A 6 -3.29 10.79 -0.65
C LYS A 6 -1.99 10.45 -1.37
N VAL A 7 -1.87 9.24 -1.82
CA VAL A 7 -0.77 8.82 -2.70
C VAL A 7 -1.14 9.25 -4.12
N VAL A 8 -0.32 10.07 -4.75
CA VAL A 8 -0.58 10.61 -6.11
C VAL A 8 0.13 9.79 -7.16
N ASN A 9 1.38 9.45 -6.90
CA ASN A 9 2.21 8.65 -7.79
C ASN A 9 2.93 7.57 -7.00
N PHE A 10 3.15 6.43 -7.65
CA PHE A 10 3.93 5.33 -7.12
C PHE A 10 4.84 4.78 -8.23
N TRP A 11 6.13 4.70 -7.97
CA TRP A 11 7.12 4.16 -8.91
C TRP A 11 7.66 2.86 -8.36
N VAL A 12 7.71 1.84 -9.20
CA VAL A 12 8.18 0.50 -8.85
C VAL A 12 9.20 0.05 -9.88
N VAL A 13 10.31 -0.47 -9.41
CA VAL A 13 11.26 -1.23 -10.22
C VAL A 13 11.23 -2.66 -9.72
N MET A 14 11.00 -3.62 -10.60
CA MET A 14 10.85 -5.04 -10.27
C MET A 14 11.84 -5.89 -11.06
N ASP A 15 12.65 -6.67 -10.36
CA ASP A 15 13.37 -7.82 -10.91
C ASP A 15 12.69 -9.09 -10.40
N SER A 16 12.01 -9.78 -11.29
CA SER A 16 11.36 -11.07 -11.01
C SER A 16 12.04 -12.25 -11.72
N GLY A 17 13.25 -12.02 -12.24
CA GLY A 17 13.89 -12.96 -13.13
C GLY A 17 13.27 -12.92 -14.53
N PHE A 18 13.45 -13.99 -15.30
CA PHE A 18 12.92 -14.07 -16.65
C PHE A 18 11.40 -13.98 -16.68
N SER A 19 10.88 -13.00 -17.43
CA SER A 19 9.45 -12.79 -17.59
C SER A 19 9.00 -13.17 -19.02
N VAL A 20 8.13 -14.18 -19.12
CA VAL A 20 7.55 -14.62 -20.40
C VAL A 20 6.61 -13.56 -20.99
N ARG A 21 5.89 -12.84 -20.11
CA ARG A 21 4.91 -11.83 -20.50
C ARG A 21 5.04 -10.56 -19.63
N PRO A 22 5.98 -9.67 -19.94
CA PRO A 22 6.23 -8.47 -19.12
C PRO A 22 4.99 -7.61 -18.87
N ARG A 23 4.07 -7.50 -19.83
CA ARG A 23 2.82 -6.73 -19.64
C ARG A 23 1.91 -7.32 -18.55
N HIS A 24 1.87 -8.66 -18.42
CA HIS A 24 1.11 -9.31 -17.35
C HIS A 24 1.78 -9.08 -16.01
N LEU A 25 3.10 -9.20 -15.95
CA LEU A 25 3.87 -8.90 -14.74
C LEU A 25 3.65 -7.45 -14.28
N ILE A 26 3.66 -6.49 -15.20
CA ILE A 26 3.35 -5.09 -14.88
C ILE A 26 1.96 -4.98 -14.24
N ALA A 27 0.94 -5.59 -14.85
CA ALA A 27 -0.43 -5.54 -14.32
C ALA A 27 -0.55 -6.22 -12.93
N GLU A 28 0.17 -7.31 -12.69
CA GLU A 28 0.24 -7.96 -11.37
C GLU A 28 0.88 -7.06 -10.32
N VAL A 29 1.99 -6.40 -10.68
CA VAL A 29 2.68 -5.45 -9.79
C VAL A 29 1.78 -4.25 -9.47
N GLU A 30 1.11 -3.68 -10.48
CA GLU A 30 0.15 -2.57 -10.27
C GLU A 30 -0.97 -3.00 -9.33
N GLY A 31 -1.58 -4.18 -9.55
CA GLY A 31 -2.62 -4.74 -8.70
C GLY A 31 -2.14 -4.97 -7.27
N SER A 32 -0.94 -5.51 -7.11
CA SER A 32 -0.32 -5.75 -5.80
C SER A 32 -0.08 -4.47 -5.01
N ILE A 33 0.39 -3.40 -5.67
CA ILE A 33 0.55 -2.08 -5.03
C ILE A 33 -0.81 -1.50 -4.61
N ILE A 34 -1.83 -1.59 -5.46
CA ILE A 34 -3.19 -1.10 -5.13
C ILE A 34 -3.73 -1.85 -3.91
N TYR A 35 -3.55 -3.17 -3.88
CA TYR A 35 -3.96 -4.02 -2.76
C TYR A 35 -3.22 -3.64 -1.49
N GLY A 36 -1.90 -3.51 -1.57
CA GLY A 36 -1.07 -3.05 -0.45
C GLY A 36 -1.46 -1.67 0.07
N LEU A 37 -1.79 -0.73 -0.81
CA LEU A 37 -2.27 0.60 -0.41
C LEU A 37 -3.63 0.55 0.29
N GLY A 38 -4.51 -0.39 -0.06
CA GLY A 38 -5.75 -0.66 0.67
C GLY A 38 -5.48 -0.96 2.13
N HIS A 39 -4.61 -1.93 2.42
CA HIS A 39 -4.19 -2.30 3.77
C HIS A 39 -3.48 -1.15 4.51
N VAL A 40 -2.70 -0.34 3.79
CA VAL A 40 -1.96 0.78 4.40
C VAL A 40 -2.87 1.92 4.81
N LEU A 41 -3.89 2.23 4.02
CA LEU A 41 -4.65 3.46 4.17
C LEU A 41 -6.03 3.28 4.78
N ARG A 42 -6.67 2.09 4.64
CA ARG A 42 -8.10 1.92 4.93
C ARG A 42 -8.48 0.61 5.62
N GLU A 43 -7.99 -0.51 5.09
CA GLU A 43 -8.50 -1.82 5.44
C GLU A 43 -8.05 -2.25 6.84
N GLU A 44 -9.00 -2.57 7.70
CA GLU A 44 -8.74 -3.00 9.08
C GLU A 44 -9.72 -4.09 9.48
N ILE A 45 -9.18 -5.20 9.98
CA ILE A 45 -9.96 -6.24 10.64
C ILE A 45 -9.75 -6.10 12.15
N THR A 46 -10.84 -5.98 12.88
CA THR A 46 -10.84 -5.91 14.34
C THR A 46 -11.51 -7.13 14.95
N ILE A 47 -10.97 -7.61 16.06
CA ILE A 47 -11.46 -8.80 16.76
C ILE A 47 -11.92 -8.40 18.16
N LYS A 48 -13.15 -8.77 18.52
CA LYS A 48 -13.69 -8.56 19.86
C LYS A 48 -14.33 -9.85 20.36
N GLY A 49 -13.92 -10.29 21.55
CA GLY A 49 -14.44 -11.54 22.13
C GLY A 49 -14.20 -12.78 21.26
N GLY A 50 -13.09 -12.83 20.50
CA GLY A 50 -12.79 -13.93 19.58
C GLY A 50 -13.52 -13.89 18.24
N HIS A 51 -14.33 -12.85 17.97
CA HIS A 51 -15.09 -12.69 16.73
C HIS A 51 -14.60 -11.48 15.91
N VAL A 52 -14.48 -11.68 14.59
CA VAL A 52 -14.24 -10.60 13.63
C VAL A 52 -15.43 -9.67 13.63
N GLN A 53 -15.20 -8.36 13.68
CA GLN A 53 -16.26 -7.34 13.73
C GLN A 53 -16.74 -6.93 12.35
N GLN A 54 -15.87 -6.98 11.35
CA GLN A 54 -16.20 -6.64 9.97
C GLN A 54 -16.91 -7.83 9.32
N SER A 55 -18.06 -7.58 8.72
CA SER A 55 -18.92 -8.62 8.16
C SER A 55 -19.18 -8.48 6.66
N ASN A 56 -19.00 -7.29 6.10
CA ASN A 56 -19.30 -7.01 4.69
C ASN A 56 -18.48 -5.79 4.19
N PHE A 57 -18.61 -5.48 2.91
CA PHE A 57 -17.99 -4.29 2.27
C PHE A 57 -18.55 -2.94 2.76
N THR A 58 -19.52 -2.93 3.64
CA THR A 58 -20.00 -1.73 4.36
C THR A 58 -19.12 -1.33 5.53
N ASP A 59 -18.39 -2.28 6.10
CA ASP A 59 -17.55 -2.12 7.29
C ASP A 59 -16.09 -2.58 7.06
N TYR A 60 -15.82 -3.17 5.89
CA TYR A 60 -14.48 -3.44 5.36
C TYR A 60 -14.34 -2.76 3.99
N GLU A 61 -13.68 -1.59 3.96
CA GLU A 61 -13.62 -0.74 2.78
C GLU A 61 -12.28 -0.86 2.05
N PRO A 62 -12.24 -1.54 0.89
CA PRO A 62 -11.05 -1.54 0.04
C PRO A 62 -10.82 -0.18 -0.62
N LEU A 63 -9.61 0.04 -1.13
CA LEU A 63 -9.28 1.24 -1.91
C LEU A 63 -10.19 1.36 -3.14
N ARG A 64 -10.69 2.57 -3.38
CA ARG A 64 -11.57 2.86 -4.53
C ARG A 64 -10.75 3.30 -5.74
N ILE A 65 -11.27 3.05 -6.94
CA ILE A 65 -10.62 3.46 -8.22
C ILE A 65 -10.24 4.94 -8.22
N ALA A 66 -11.10 5.82 -7.70
CA ALA A 66 -10.84 7.26 -7.63
C ALA A 66 -9.69 7.66 -6.69
N GLU A 67 -9.23 6.73 -5.85
CA GLU A 67 -8.17 6.94 -4.86
C GLU A 67 -6.85 6.28 -5.30
N THR A 68 -6.91 5.47 -6.35
CA THR A 68 -5.74 4.78 -6.90
C THR A 68 -4.76 5.80 -7.47
N PRO A 69 -3.47 5.74 -7.08
CA PRO A 69 -2.44 6.61 -7.65
C PRO A 69 -2.12 6.25 -9.10
N GLN A 70 -1.40 7.13 -9.78
CA GLN A 70 -0.70 6.73 -10.98
C GLN A 70 0.47 5.83 -10.60
N ILE A 71 0.47 4.59 -11.09
CA ILE A 71 1.54 3.63 -10.83
C ILE A 71 2.38 3.49 -12.10
N LYS A 72 3.69 3.59 -11.96
CA LYS A 72 4.66 3.35 -13.02
C LYS A 72 5.53 2.19 -12.62
N VAL A 73 5.49 1.13 -13.40
CA VAL A 73 6.27 -0.09 -13.17
C VAL A 73 7.33 -0.20 -14.26
N GLU A 74 8.57 -0.42 -13.85
CA GLU A 74 9.67 -0.80 -14.71
C GLU A 74 10.11 -2.22 -14.33
N VAL A 75 10.13 -3.10 -15.31
CA VAL A 75 10.59 -4.49 -15.14
C VAL A 75 12.01 -4.60 -15.65
N ILE A 76 12.92 -5.02 -14.79
CA ILE A 76 14.30 -5.30 -15.18
C ILE A 76 14.31 -6.56 -16.03
N SER A 77 14.90 -6.46 -17.23
CA SER A 77 15.14 -7.64 -18.07
C SER A 77 16.25 -8.49 -17.45
N SER A 78 15.93 -9.71 -17.06
CA SER A 78 16.83 -10.61 -16.36
C SER A 78 16.70 -12.04 -16.92
N GLU A 79 17.82 -12.76 -17.00
CA GLU A 79 17.87 -14.18 -17.35
C GLU A 79 17.89 -15.09 -16.11
N ASN A 80 17.78 -14.50 -14.92
CA ASN A 80 17.70 -15.26 -13.67
C ASN A 80 16.46 -16.16 -13.66
N PRO A 81 16.47 -17.24 -12.88
CA PRO A 81 15.26 -18.04 -12.66
C PRO A 81 14.09 -17.19 -12.24
N PRO A 82 12.89 -17.39 -12.81
CA PRO A 82 11.72 -16.58 -12.48
C PRO A 82 11.28 -16.81 -11.04
N ILE A 83 10.90 -15.70 -10.38
CA ILE A 83 10.25 -15.68 -9.09
C ILE A 83 8.84 -15.08 -9.23
N GLY A 84 7.99 -15.28 -8.23
CA GLY A 84 6.65 -14.70 -8.27
C GLY A 84 6.66 -13.18 -8.26
N GLY A 85 5.80 -12.54 -9.04
CA GLY A 85 5.70 -11.09 -9.18
C GLY A 85 4.44 -10.47 -8.55
N GLY A 86 3.42 -11.28 -8.24
CA GLY A 86 2.11 -10.77 -7.82
C GLY A 86 2.04 -10.28 -6.38
N GLU A 87 2.64 -10.96 -5.43
CA GLU A 87 2.51 -10.61 -3.99
C GLU A 87 3.67 -9.78 -3.44
N GLY A 88 4.86 -9.91 -4.02
CA GLY A 88 6.08 -9.24 -3.53
C GLY A 88 5.97 -7.71 -3.39
N PRO A 89 5.36 -6.99 -4.33
CA PRO A 89 5.25 -5.53 -4.27
C PRO A 89 4.30 -5.00 -3.19
N GLY A 90 3.27 -5.76 -2.79
CA GLY A 90 2.25 -5.30 -1.83
C GLY A 90 2.81 -4.84 -0.49
N PRO A 91 3.63 -5.64 0.21
CA PRO A 91 4.18 -5.27 1.52
C PRO A 91 5.07 -4.02 1.50
N VAL A 92 5.75 -3.74 0.39
CA VAL A 92 6.61 -2.54 0.26
C VAL A 92 5.80 -1.24 0.22
N ALA A 93 4.51 -1.29 -0.11
CA ALA A 93 3.64 -0.11 -0.12
C ALA A 93 3.60 0.57 1.26
N ALA A 94 3.51 -0.21 2.33
CA ALA A 94 3.49 0.31 3.70
C ALA A 94 4.75 1.07 4.05
N ALA A 95 5.92 0.49 3.77
CA ALA A 95 7.21 1.12 4.04
C ALA A 95 7.39 2.39 3.21
N SER A 96 7.01 2.35 1.93
CA SER A 96 7.13 3.49 1.00
C SER A 96 6.27 4.68 1.46
N VAL A 97 4.99 4.44 1.78
CA VAL A 97 4.09 5.49 2.28
C VAL A 97 4.57 6.04 3.62
N GLY A 98 4.96 5.15 4.55
CA GLY A 98 5.47 5.55 5.86
C GLY A 98 6.74 6.39 5.78
N ASN A 99 7.66 6.06 4.86
CA ASN A 99 8.88 6.83 4.64
C ASN A 99 8.60 8.19 3.99
N ALA A 100 7.70 8.23 3.00
CA ALA A 100 7.28 9.49 2.38
C ALA A 100 6.60 10.41 3.42
N PHE A 101 5.72 9.86 4.26
CA PHE A 101 5.08 10.60 5.35
C PHE A 101 6.10 11.16 6.35
N LEU A 102 7.08 10.34 6.74
CA LEU A 102 8.18 10.78 7.61
C LEU A 102 8.99 11.92 6.97
N ALA A 103 9.34 11.79 5.69
CA ALA A 103 10.10 12.81 4.99
C ALA A 103 9.35 14.16 4.92
N MET A 104 8.04 14.11 4.74
CA MET A 104 7.19 15.32 4.66
C MET A 104 6.92 15.98 6.01
N THR A 105 6.79 15.17 7.07
CA THR A 105 6.28 15.65 8.34
C THR A 105 7.26 15.55 9.50
N GLY A 106 8.31 14.74 9.35
CA GLY A 106 9.24 14.35 10.41
C GLY A 106 8.63 13.41 11.46
N VAL A 107 7.39 12.91 11.24
CA VAL A 107 6.70 11.98 12.14
C VAL A 107 6.72 10.58 11.56
N ARG A 108 7.08 9.60 12.38
CA ARG A 108 7.05 8.18 12.00
C ARG A 108 5.70 7.56 12.37
N LEU A 109 4.95 7.09 11.36
CA LEU A 109 3.80 6.21 11.56
C LEU A 109 4.27 4.76 11.53
N ARG A 110 3.81 3.96 12.49
CA ARG A 110 4.12 2.52 12.58
C ARG A 110 2.86 1.64 12.65
N ASP A 111 1.72 2.25 12.94
CA ASP A 111 0.46 1.53 13.06
C ASP A 111 -0.33 1.61 11.75
N LEU A 112 -0.87 0.47 11.33
CA LEU A 112 -1.73 0.36 10.15
C LEU A 112 -3.19 0.09 10.57
N PRO A 113 -4.16 0.52 9.74
CA PRO A 113 -4.01 1.42 8.61
C PRO A 113 -3.61 2.83 9.06
N MET A 114 -2.95 3.60 8.19
CA MET A 114 -2.64 5.02 8.41
C MET A 114 -3.91 5.87 8.24
N SER A 115 -4.93 5.56 9.04
CA SER A 115 -6.23 6.20 8.99
C SER A 115 -6.14 7.68 9.36
N PRO A 116 -7.11 8.53 8.94
CA PRO A 116 -7.09 9.95 9.24
C PRO A 116 -6.98 10.28 10.73
N ASN A 117 -7.56 9.45 11.58
CA ASN A 117 -7.49 9.64 13.04
C ASN A 117 -6.10 9.33 13.58
N ARG A 118 -5.47 8.23 13.15
CA ARG A 118 -4.08 7.87 13.54
C ARG A 118 -3.09 8.92 13.04
N VAL A 119 -3.26 9.40 11.81
CA VAL A 119 -2.42 10.48 11.26
C VAL A 119 -2.56 11.76 12.07
N LYS A 120 -3.77 12.17 12.41
CA LYS A 120 -4.01 13.38 13.26
C LYS A 120 -3.36 13.22 14.62
N ALA A 121 -3.57 12.09 15.30
CA ALA A 121 -3.00 11.83 16.62
C ALA A 121 -1.47 11.89 16.58
N ALA A 122 -0.84 11.27 15.58
CA ALA A 122 0.61 11.29 15.42
C ALA A 122 1.16 12.70 15.16
N LEU A 123 0.46 13.52 14.38
CA LEU A 123 0.88 14.91 14.11
C LEU A 123 0.67 15.83 15.32
N GLN A 124 -0.31 15.55 16.18
CA GLN A 124 -0.59 16.31 17.40
C GLN A 124 0.34 15.95 18.56
N GLY A 125 0.81 14.71 18.64
CA GLY A 125 1.76 14.24 19.65
C GLY A 125 3.18 14.81 19.50
N ARG A 126 3.34 15.82 18.67
CA ARG A 126 4.59 16.58 18.44
C ARG A 126 4.82 17.72 19.45
N SER A 127 4.06 17.80 20.50
CA SER A 127 4.28 18.81 21.56
C SER A 127 5.35 18.38 22.56
#